data_78fe359dd413e1f10d94b3fbcd19f4ea
#
_entry.id   78fe359dd413e1f10d94b3fbcd19f4ea
#
_cell.length_a   1.000
_cell.length_b   1.000
_cell.length_c   1.000
_cell.angle_alpha   90.00
_cell.angle_beta   90.00
_cell.angle_gamma   90.00
#
_symmetry.space_group_name_H-M   'P 1'
#
loop_
_entity.id
_entity.type
_entity.pdbx_description
1 polymer ?
#
loop_
_entity_poly.entity_id
_entity_poly.type
_entity_poly.pdbx_seq_one_letter_code
_entity_poly.pdbx_strand_id
1 'polypeptide(L)'
;MDIRIENLSYFCFRKIRRSLRMIMGMKKLLSLPPNLVDCFHAIEHVSTEEWFCTSDPVGARLGSGGGTTWLLEASRRKEAPDVSVEEWLGQEKRILLHAGGQSRRLPGYAPSGKILTPIPVFRW
;
A
#
# COMPACT_ATOMS: atom_id res chain seq x y z
N MET A 1 14.68 -23.37 -27.30
CA MET A 1 13.85 -23.71 -26.14
C MET A 1 13.33 -22.39 -25.54
N ASP A 2 12.25 -21.88 -26.14
CA ASP A 2 11.65 -20.59 -25.72
C ASP A 2 10.80 -20.80 -24.50
N ILE A 3 11.33 -20.45 -23.34
CA ILE A 3 10.53 -20.33 -22.12
C ILE A 3 9.77 -19.00 -22.23
N ARG A 4 8.52 -19.08 -22.65
CA ARG A 4 7.64 -17.92 -22.72
C ARG A 4 7.47 -17.33 -21.32
N ILE A 5 8.11 -16.22 -21.10
CA ILE A 5 7.99 -15.38 -19.88
C ILE A 5 6.55 -14.91 -19.65
N GLU A 6 5.71 -14.93 -20.68
CA GLU A 6 4.30 -14.54 -20.64
C GLU A 6 3.44 -15.37 -19.68
N ASN A 7 3.79 -16.65 -19.43
CA ASN A 7 2.99 -17.50 -18.55
C ASN A 7 3.24 -17.30 -17.05
N LEU A 8 4.37 -16.75 -16.64
CA LEU A 8 4.66 -16.49 -15.22
C LEU A 8 3.91 -15.26 -14.70
N SER A 9 3.76 -14.24 -15.51
CA SER A 9 3.00 -13.04 -15.13
C SER A 9 1.50 -13.33 -15.00
N TYR A 10 0.95 -14.17 -15.88
CA TYR A 10 -0.49 -14.49 -15.89
C TYR A 10 -0.95 -15.28 -14.66
N PHE A 11 -0.11 -16.20 -14.15
CA PHE A 11 -0.47 -17.03 -12.99
C PHE A 11 -0.32 -16.30 -11.65
N CYS A 12 0.69 -15.45 -11.54
CA CYS A 12 0.87 -14.56 -10.40
C CYS A 12 -0.30 -13.56 -10.30
N PHE A 13 -0.69 -12.97 -11.43
CA PHE A 13 -1.84 -12.08 -11.51
C PHE A 13 -3.18 -12.76 -11.17
N ARG A 14 -3.38 -14.03 -11.54
CA ARG A 14 -4.63 -14.74 -11.23
C ARG A 14 -4.79 -15.07 -9.74
N LYS A 15 -3.71 -15.41 -9.05
CA LYS A 15 -3.73 -15.69 -7.61
C LYS A 15 -3.85 -14.39 -6.81
N ILE A 16 -3.19 -13.34 -7.24
CA ILE A 16 -3.33 -11.98 -6.72
C ILE A 16 -4.75 -11.46 -6.97
N ARG A 17 -5.33 -11.64 -8.16
CA ARG A 17 -6.73 -11.29 -8.43
C ARG A 17 -7.72 -12.04 -7.54
N ARG A 18 -7.46 -13.29 -7.16
CA ARG A 18 -8.36 -14.06 -6.29
C ARG A 18 -8.26 -13.60 -4.83
N SER A 19 -7.07 -13.27 -4.35
CA SER A 19 -6.87 -12.62 -3.05
C SER A 19 -7.36 -11.18 -3.05
N LEU A 20 -7.18 -10.44 -4.14
CA LEU A 20 -7.69 -9.09 -4.31
C LEU A 20 -9.22 -9.05 -4.40
N ARG A 21 -9.88 -10.10 -4.94
CA ARG A 21 -11.35 -10.16 -4.94
C ARG A 21 -11.96 -10.30 -3.54
N MET A 22 -11.25 -10.91 -2.58
CA MET A 22 -11.66 -10.91 -1.16
C MET A 22 -11.46 -9.54 -0.48
N ILE A 23 -10.61 -8.69 -1.07
CA ILE A 23 -10.30 -7.33 -0.58
C ILE A 23 -11.09 -6.28 -1.40
N MET A 24 -11.81 -6.69 -2.44
CA MET A 24 -12.69 -5.81 -3.23
C MET A 24 -13.82 -5.30 -2.35
N GLY A 25 -13.87 -3.99 -2.20
CA GLY A 25 -14.80 -3.29 -1.30
C GLY A 25 -14.17 -2.82 0.02
N MET A 26 -12.85 -2.97 0.19
CA MET A 26 -12.13 -2.39 1.33
C MET A 26 -11.25 -1.24 0.86
N LYS A 27 -11.29 -0.12 1.57
CA LYS A 27 -10.35 0.97 1.38
C LYS A 27 -8.95 0.56 1.84
N LYS A 28 -7.95 0.84 1.04
CA LYS A 28 -6.55 0.49 1.31
C LYS A 28 -5.78 1.75 1.64
N LEU A 29 -5.25 1.81 2.85
CA LEU A 29 -4.47 2.94 3.34
C LEU A 29 -3.00 2.54 3.38
N LEU A 30 -2.15 3.24 2.66
CA LEU A 30 -0.75 2.90 2.47
C LEU A 30 0.16 4.03 2.94
N SER A 31 1.08 3.72 3.85
CA SER A 31 2.15 4.63 4.26
C SER A 31 3.44 4.24 3.54
N LEU A 32 3.99 5.16 2.76
CA LEU A 32 5.23 5.03 2.00
C LEU A 32 6.24 6.11 2.38
N PRO A 33 7.54 5.92 2.08
CA PRO A 33 8.50 7.02 2.06
C PRO A 33 8.05 8.12 1.10
N PRO A 34 8.33 9.41 1.38
CA PRO A 34 7.85 10.52 0.58
C PRO A 34 8.15 10.42 -0.91
N ASN A 35 9.36 9.95 -1.25
CA ASN A 35 9.82 9.78 -2.63
C ASN A 35 9.09 8.67 -3.40
N LEU A 36 8.35 7.80 -2.73
CA LEU A 36 7.62 6.69 -3.36
C LEU A 36 6.11 6.95 -3.47
N VAL A 37 5.58 7.98 -2.81
CA VAL A 37 4.15 8.31 -2.87
C VAL A 37 3.72 8.66 -4.29
N ASP A 38 4.47 9.55 -4.95
CA ASP A 38 4.19 9.96 -6.33
C ASP A 38 4.38 8.81 -7.31
N CYS A 39 5.44 8.01 -7.11
CA CYS A 39 5.67 6.81 -7.92
C CYS A 39 4.53 5.80 -7.80
N PHE A 40 3.97 5.62 -6.60
CA PHE A 40 2.84 4.73 -6.39
C PHE A 40 1.59 5.19 -7.15
N HIS A 41 1.28 6.48 -7.11
CA HIS A 41 0.14 7.05 -7.83
C HIS A 41 0.33 7.06 -9.35
N ALA A 42 1.57 7.01 -9.84
CA ALA A 42 1.89 6.88 -11.26
C ALA A 42 1.74 5.46 -11.80
N ILE A 43 1.57 4.45 -10.94
CA ILE A 43 1.35 3.07 -11.37
C ILE A 43 -0.02 2.95 -12.04
N GLU A 44 -0.01 2.49 -13.27
CA GLU A 44 -1.23 2.21 -14.03
C GLU A 44 -2.11 1.20 -13.27
N HIS A 45 -3.42 1.41 -13.28
CA HIS A 45 -4.43 0.58 -12.60
C HIS A 45 -4.51 0.70 -11.06
N VAL A 46 -3.85 1.66 -10.44
CA VAL A 46 -4.08 2.00 -9.03
C VAL A 46 -5.17 3.07 -8.94
N SER A 47 -6.37 2.64 -8.54
CA SER A 47 -7.48 3.57 -8.34
C SER A 47 -7.26 4.42 -7.09
N THR A 48 -7.38 5.74 -7.23
CA THR A 48 -7.34 6.70 -6.10
C THR A 48 -8.58 6.60 -5.21
N GLU A 49 -9.66 5.99 -5.70
CA GLU A 49 -10.87 5.75 -4.92
C GLU A 49 -10.66 4.60 -3.92
N GLU A 50 -9.96 3.54 -4.34
CA GLU A 50 -9.66 2.39 -3.50
C GLU A 50 -8.42 2.58 -2.63
N TRP A 51 -7.44 3.35 -3.10
CA TRP A 51 -6.17 3.53 -2.45
C TRP A 51 -5.97 4.97 -1.97
N PHE A 52 -5.64 5.09 -0.71
CA PHE A 52 -5.11 6.31 -0.15
C PHE A 52 -3.65 6.08 0.24
N CYS A 53 -2.74 6.86 -0.30
CA CYS A 53 -1.33 6.77 -0.02
C CYS A 53 -0.81 8.08 0.54
N THR A 54 -0.03 8.02 1.61
CA THR A 54 0.65 9.17 2.19
C THR A 54 1.98 8.76 2.84
N SER A 55 2.78 9.76 3.20
CA SER A 55 4.00 9.59 4.00
C SER A 55 3.82 10.18 5.39
N ASP A 56 4.72 9.84 6.31
CA ASP A 56 4.83 10.56 7.58
C ASP A 56 5.09 12.06 7.32
N PRO A 57 4.66 12.94 8.23
CA PRO A 57 4.95 14.37 8.12
C PRO A 57 6.45 14.63 8.02
N VAL A 58 6.82 15.66 7.27
CA VAL A 58 8.22 16.03 7.07
C VAL A 58 8.92 16.26 8.42
N GLY A 59 10.05 15.58 8.61
CA GLY A 59 10.85 15.68 9.85
C GLY A 59 10.33 14.85 11.02
N ALA A 60 9.15 14.23 10.91
CA ALA A 60 8.60 13.38 11.96
C ALA A 60 8.91 11.90 11.72
N ARG A 61 9.20 11.18 12.80
CA ARG A 61 9.32 9.72 12.83
C ARG A 61 8.28 9.20 13.82
N LEU A 62 7.09 8.96 13.30
CA LEU A 62 5.93 8.66 14.16
C LEU A 62 5.95 7.23 14.72
N GLY A 63 6.75 6.34 14.14
CA GLY A 63 6.70 4.91 14.46
C GLY A 63 5.40 4.26 14.00
N SER A 64 5.20 2.99 14.34
CA SER A 64 4.02 2.24 13.87
C SER A 64 2.69 2.76 14.42
N GLY A 65 2.63 3.09 15.70
CA GLY A 65 1.41 3.62 16.34
C GLY A 65 1.05 5.02 15.84
N GLY A 66 2.00 5.95 15.92
CA GLY A 66 1.80 7.31 15.44
C GLY A 66 1.53 7.38 13.92
N GLY A 67 2.23 6.56 13.14
CA GLY A 67 2.01 6.43 11.70
C GLY A 67 0.62 5.89 11.37
N THR A 68 0.08 4.96 12.16
CA THR A 68 -1.30 4.48 12.02
C THR A 68 -2.30 5.60 12.25
N THR A 69 -2.17 6.33 13.35
CA THR A 69 -3.05 7.46 13.68
C THR A 69 -2.99 8.54 12.61
N TRP A 70 -1.80 8.89 12.17
CA TRP A 70 -1.60 9.86 11.09
C TRP A 70 -2.25 9.42 9.79
N LEU A 71 -2.05 8.17 9.37
CA LEU A 71 -2.58 7.63 8.12
C LEU A 71 -4.12 7.62 8.12
N LEU A 72 -4.74 7.21 9.22
CA LEU A 72 -6.18 7.24 9.41
C LEU A 72 -6.74 8.67 9.36
N GLU A 73 -6.13 9.59 10.12
CA GLU A 73 -6.60 10.97 10.17
C GLU A 73 -6.40 11.70 8.83
N ALA A 74 -5.29 11.46 8.13
CA ALA A 74 -5.05 12.04 6.81
C ALA A 74 -6.07 11.55 5.78
N SER A 75 -6.42 10.25 5.82
CA SER A 75 -7.46 9.68 4.96
C SER A 75 -8.84 10.25 5.28
N ARG A 76 -9.22 10.30 6.57
CA ARG A 76 -10.49 10.88 7.01
C ARG A 76 -10.65 12.32 6.57
N ARG A 77 -9.64 13.16 6.79
CA ARG A 77 -9.68 14.59 6.38
C ARG A 77 -9.89 14.78 4.90
N LYS A 78 -9.34 13.86 4.09
CA LYS A 78 -9.53 13.91 2.64
C LYS A 78 -10.91 13.44 2.20
N GLU A 79 -11.45 12.40 2.85
CA GLU A 79 -12.69 11.74 2.44
C GLU A 79 -13.94 12.37 3.08
N ALA A 80 -13.87 12.65 4.37
CA ALA A 80 -15.01 13.08 5.19
C ALA A 80 -14.55 14.01 6.32
N PRO A 81 -14.14 15.26 6.03
CA PRO A 81 -13.57 16.17 7.03
C PRO A 81 -14.52 16.50 8.18
N ASP A 82 -15.83 16.48 7.91
CA ASP A 82 -16.87 16.88 8.88
C ASP A 82 -17.44 15.69 9.68
N VAL A 83 -16.96 14.48 9.44
CA VAL A 83 -17.43 13.25 10.12
C VAL A 83 -16.47 12.91 11.26
N SER A 84 -17.01 12.46 12.40
CA SER A 84 -16.18 12.02 13.53
C SER A 84 -15.34 10.78 13.16
N VAL A 85 -14.24 10.56 13.88
CA VAL A 85 -13.35 9.41 13.63
C VAL A 85 -14.10 8.11 13.83
N GLU A 86 -14.91 8.01 14.89
CA GLU A 86 -15.68 6.83 15.23
C GLU A 86 -16.70 6.48 14.16
N GLU A 87 -17.44 7.47 13.71
CA GLU A 87 -18.45 7.31 12.67
C GLU A 87 -17.79 6.92 11.34
N TRP A 88 -16.72 7.61 10.94
CA TRP A 88 -15.99 7.33 9.72
C TRP A 88 -15.38 5.93 9.72
N LEU A 89 -14.81 5.46 10.86
CA LEU A 89 -14.30 4.09 11.00
C LEU A 89 -15.41 3.04 10.91
N GLY A 90 -16.61 3.36 11.34
CA GLY A 90 -17.76 2.46 11.28
C GLY A 90 -18.36 2.27 9.89
N GLN A 91 -18.08 3.17 8.93
CA GLN A 91 -18.71 3.15 7.61
C GLN A 91 -18.25 2.01 6.71
N GLU A 92 -16.96 1.66 6.76
CA GLU A 92 -16.40 0.62 5.89
C GLU A 92 -15.17 -0.06 6.50
N LYS A 93 -14.83 -1.23 5.97
CA LYS A 93 -13.60 -1.94 6.33
C LYS A 93 -12.40 -1.31 5.63
N ARG A 94 -11.31 -1.13 6.37
CA ARG A 94 -10.05 -0.56 5.87
C ARG A 94 -8.88 -1.49 6.16
N ILE A 95 -7.94 -1.55 5.23
CA ILE A 95 -6.65 -2.24 5.41
C ILE A 95 -5.57 -1.18 5.47
N LEU A 96 -4.75 -1.23 6.53
CA LEU A 96 -3.60 -0.37 6.69
C LEU A 96 -2.31 -1.13 6.36
N LEU A 97 -1.51 -0.56 5.49
CA LEU A 97 -0.23 -1.11 5.05
C LEU A 97 0.89 -0.12 5.38
N HIS A 98 1.82 -0.54 6.23
CA HIS A 98 2.98 0.25 6.59
C HIS A 98 4.21 -0.19 5.81
N ALA A 99 4.65 0.63 4.87
CA ALA A 99 5.83 0.39 4.05
C ALA A 99 6.87 1.52 4.11
N GLY A 100 6.70 2.49 5.00
CA GLY A 100 7.54 3.67 5.18
C GLY A 100 8.86 3.45 5.93
N GLY A 101 9.16 2.23 6.39
CA GLY A 101 10.37 1.95 7.16
C GLY A 101 11.67 2.04 6.35
N GLN A 102 12.79 2.35 7.01
CA GLN A 102 14.11 2.53 6.39
C GLN A 102 14.76 1.24 5.84
N SER A 103 14.05 0.11 5.84
CA SER A 103 14.55 -1.19 5.34
C SER A 103 15.91 -1.61 5.93
N ARG A 104 16.18 -1.28 7.18
CA ARG A 104 17.48 -1.56 7.85
C ARG A 104 17.89 -3.03 7.82
N ARG A 105 16.92 -3.96 7.80
CA ARG A 105 17.17 -5.41 7.75
C ARG A 105 17.45 -5.92 6.34
N LEU A 106 17.06 -5.17 5.32
CA LEU A 106 17.24 -5.48 3.91
C LEU A 106 17.62 -4.21 3.15
N PRO A 107 18.85 -3.71 3.33
CA PRO A 107 19.26 -2.41 2.79
C PRO A 107 19.21 -2.33 1.26
N GLY A 108 19.36 -3.46 0.56
CA GLY A 108 19.22 -3.53 -0.90
C GLY A 108 17.84 -3.14 -1.43
N TYR A 109 16.81 -3.18 -0.60
CA TYR A 109 15.44 -2.78 -0.97
C TYR A 109 15.08 -1.34 -0.55
N ALA A 110 15.98 -0.65 0.11
CA ALA A 110 15.72 0.71 0.59
C ALA A 110 15.38 1.70 -0.53
N PRO A 111 16.06 1.69 -1.70
CA PRO A 111 15.77 2.63 -2.78
C PRO A 111 14.43 2.41 -3.48
N SER A 112 14.01 1.15 -3.64
CA SER A 112 12.81 0.76 -4.39
C SER A 112 11.56 0.56 -3.52
N GLY A 113 11.73 0.53 -2.19
CA GLY A 113 10.65 0.20 -1.26
C GLY A 113 10.29 -1.28 -1.26
N LYS A 114 10.13 -1.84 -0.07
CA LYS A 114 9.89 -3.29 0.14
C LYS A 114 8.61 -3.79 -0.51
N ILE A 115 7.57 -2.97 -0.51
CA ILE A 115 6.23 -3.38 -0.95
C ILE A 115 6.16 -3.58 -2.47
N LEU A 116 7.02 -2.90 -3.22
CA LEU A 116 7.06 -2.97 -4.68
C LEU A 116 8.13 -3.92 -5.20
N THR A 117 8.87 -4.57 -4.30
CA THR A 117 9.92 -5.50 -4.71
C THR A 117 9.34 -6.87 -5.06
N PRO A 118 9.66 -7.42 -6.24
CA PRO A 118 9.24 -8.76 -6.60
C PRO A 118 9.85 -9.79 -5.66
N ILE A 119 9.01 -10.67 -5.10
CA ILE A 119 9.46 -11.78 -4.29
C ILE A 119 9.71 -12.98 -5.21
N PRO A 120 10.93 -13.51 -5.28
CA PRO A 120 11.20 -14.71 -6.04
C PRO A 120 10.45 -15.88 -5.42
N VAL A 121 9.53 -16.47 -6.18
CA VAL A 121 8.78 -17.64 -5.76
C VAL A 121 9.29 -18.83 -6.57
N PHE A 122 10.01 -19.73 -5.93
CA PHE A 122 10.37 -21.00 -6.53
C PHE A 122 9.14 -21.93 -6.44
N ARG A 123 8.73 -22.46 -7.58
CA ARG A 123 7.76 -23.55 -7.65
C ARG A 123 8.51 -24.84 -8.00
N TRP A 124 8.33 -25.82 -7.20
CA TRP A 124 8.69 -27.21 -7.47
C TRP A 124 7.59 -27.85 -8.30
#